data_edd78d1b48e2dba5214619b8e9742a5f
#
_entry.id   edd78d1b48e2dba5214619b8e9742a5f
#
_cell.length_a   1.000
_cell.length_b   1.000
_cell.length_c   1.000
_cell.angle_alpha   90.00
_cell.angle_beta   90.00
_cell.angle_gamma   90.00
#
_symmetry.space_group_name_H-M   'P 1'
#
loop_
_entity.id
_entity.type
_entity.pdbx_description
1 polymer ?
#
loop_
_entity_poly.entity_id
_entity_poly.type
_entity_poly.pdbx_seq_one_letter_code
_entity_poly.pdbx_strand_id
1 'polypeptide(L)'
;TTRLVGSEMCIRDRLITYLEILFDSTENVGYVTKTWLKDEKHLPTQGCWDRTAGKLIQQLNKCDGDIGAVLGDYNKEAGAWIRFNPLDGKGCKNSNVTDFKYALVESDSMPIAEQNAVLRELELPIACLVHSGGKSLHAIVKIEANDMREYRKRVDYLYNICKKNGLDVDTQNRNPSRLSRMPGVIRNGHKQFLVDTNIGKESWDEWYEWIESINDDLPEPESLVECWNNLPQLAPPLIEGILRQGHKMLVAGPSKAGKSFTLIELCIAIAEGKKWLNWQCAQGKTLYVNLELDRPSCLHRFKDVYNALGIKPNNLSNIDIWNLRGKSIPMDKLAPKLIRRASKKDYIAVVIDPIYKVITGDENSADQMANFCNQFDKICNELG
;
A
#
# COMPACT_ATOMS: atom_id res chain seq x y z
N THR A 1 -20.42 19.97 -16.40
CA THR A 1 -21.30 19.42 -17.46
C THR A 1 -20.59 18.23 -18.09
N THR A 2 -20.92 17.04 -17.65
CA THR A 2 -20.46 15.79 -18.25
C THR A 2 -21.06 15.72 -19.66
N ARG A 3 -20.30 16.05 -20.68
CA ARG A 3 -20.66 15.71 -22.05
C ARG A 3 -20.53 14.19 -22.18
N LEU A 4 -21.64 13.48 -22.07
CA LEU A 4 -21.79 12.19 -22.71
C LEU A 4 -21.44 12.41 -24.17
N VAL A 5 -20.33 11.80 -24.64
CA VAL A 5 -19.96 11.75 -26.04
C VAL A 5 -21.15 11.14 -26.75
N GLY A 6 -21.79 11.90 -27.64
CA GLY A 6 -23.14 11.70 -28.09
C GLY A 6 -23.39 10.33 -28.68
N SER A 7 -24.65 9.93 -28.58
CA SER A 7 -25.26 8.68 -29.06
C SER A 7 -25.19 8.42 -30.57
N GLU A 8 -24.45 9.24 -31.33
CA GLU A 8 -24.45 9.23 -32.80
C GLU A 8 -23.09 8.94 -33.44
N MET A 9 -22.00 8.73 -32.66
CA MET A 9 -20.72 8.37 -33.28
C MET A 9 -20.79 6.96 -33.89
N CYS A 10 -20.49 6.85 -35.19
CA CYS A 10 -20.46 5.60 -35.91
C CYS A 10 -19.53 4.58 -35.23
N ILE A 11 -19.85 3.30 -35.33
CA ILE A 11 -19.04 2.17 -34.81
C ILE A 11 -17.56 2.31 -35.22
N ARG A 12 -17.33 2.66 -36.47
CA ARG A 12 -16.02 2.90 -37.11
C ARG A 12 -15.26 4.04 -36.39
N ASP A 13 -15.94 5.17 -36.14
CA ASP A 13 -15.32 6.38 -35.59
C ASP A 13 -14.80 6.15 -34.16
N ARG A 14 -15.47 5.30 -33.38
CA ARG A 14 -15.03 4.90 -32.04
C ARG A 14 -13.74 4.09 -32.04
N LEU A 15 -13.58 3.17 -33.02
CA LEU A 15 -12.34 2.42 -33.18
C LEU A 15 -11.20 3.29 -33.71
N ILE A 16 -11.49 4.21 -34.63
CA ILE A 16 -10.49 5.17 -35.12
C ILE A 16 -10.01 6.04 -33.97
N THR A 17 -10.91 6.62 -33.18
CA THR A 17 -10.56 7.43 -32.00
C THR A 17 -9.68 6.65 -31.00
N TYR A 18 -10.01 5.38 -30.75
CA TYR A 18 -9.22 4.51 -29.88
C TYR A 18 -7.79 4.32 -30.44
N LEU A 19 -7.66 4.10 -31.74
CA LEU A 19 -6.35 3.94 -32.39
C LEU A 19 -5.54 5.23 -32.39
N GLU A 20 -6.16 6.37 -32.63
CA GLU A 20 -5.49 7.70 -32.65
C GLU A 20 -4.98 8.11 -31.27
N ILE A 21 -5.66 7.70 -30.21
CA ILE A 21 -5.25 8.02 -28.82
C ILE A 21 -4.10 7.14 -28.35
N LEU A 22 -4.15 5.85 -28.66
CA LEU A 22 -3.21 4.89 -28.06
C LEU A 22 -1.94 4.65 -28.89
N PHE A 23 -1.96 4.94 -30.20
CA PHE A 23 -0.87 4.56 -31.10
C PHE A 23 -0.42 5.72 -31.99
N ASP A 24 0.87 5.80 -32.19
CA ASP A 24 1.44 6.56 -33.29
C ASP A 24 1.16 5.87 -34.64
N SER A 25 1.08 6.64 -35.71
CA SER A 25 0.68 6.12 -37.03
C SER A 25 1.60 5.00 -37.58
N THR A 26 2.83 4.93 -37.09
CA THR A 26 3.86 3.95 -37.49
C THR A 26 3.89 2.70 -36.61
N GLU A 27 3.19 2.70 -35.49
CA GLU A 27 3.18 1.59 -34.54
C GLU A 27 2.25 0.46 -34.98
N ASN A 28 2.72 -0.80 -34.84
CA ASN A 28 1.91 -1.97 -35.16
C ASN A 28 0.89 -2.27 -34.04
N VAL A 29 -0.33 -2.56 -34.44
CA VAL A 29 -1.47 -2.84 -33.58
C VAL A 29 -1.79 -4.33 -33.58
N GLY A 30 -1.85 -4.92 -32.40
CA GLY A 30 -2.33 -6.30 -32.24
C GLY A 30 -3.83 -6.35 -32.02
N TYR A 31 -4.57 -7.19 -32.79
CA TYR A 31 -6.01 -7.37 -32.58
C TYR A 31 -6.44 -8.80 -32.91
N VAL A 32 -7.61 -9.21 -32.39
CA VAL A 32 -8.13 -10.57 -32.51
C VAL A 32 -9.62 -10.51 -32.82
N THR A 33 -10.00 -11.08 -33.99
CA THR A 33 -11.38 -11.27 -34.40
C THR A 33 -11.77 -12.73 -34.39
N LYS A 34 -10.81 -13.66 -34.59
CA LYS A 34 -11.05 -15.10 -34.65
C LYS A 34 -10.97 -15.71 -33.24
N THR A 35 -11.87 -16.67 -32.99
CA THR A 35 -11.96 -17.40 -31.73
C THR A 35 -11.92 -18.92 -31.98
N TRP A 36 -11.56 -19.64 -30.92
CA TRP A 36 -11.73 -21.09 -30.86
C TRP A 36 -12.58 -21.46 -29.63
N LEU A 37 -13.31 -22.58 -29.73
CA LEU A 37 -14.21 -23.01 -28.66
C LEU A 37 -13.47 -23.94 -27.70
N LYS A 38 -13.56 -23.63 -26.40
CA LYS A 38 -13.08 -24.47 -25.31
C LYS A 38 -14.10 -24.44 -24.18
N ASP A 39 -14.57 -25.60 -23.72
CA ASP A 39 -15.53 -25.72 -22.62
C ASP A 39 -16.72 -24.74 -22.77
N GLU A 40 -17.33 -24.73 -23.96
CA GLU A 40 -18.42 -23.82 -24.35
C GLU A 40 -18.10 -22.33 -24.33
N LYS A 41 -16.84 -21.95 -24.12
CA LYS A 41 -16.39 -20.54 -24.10
C LYS A 41 -15.58 -20.24 -25.37
N HIS A 42 -15.90 -19.11 -26.00
CA HIS A 42 -15.11 -18.58 -27.10
C HIS A 42 -13.87 -17.87 -26.56
N LEU A 43 -12.70 -18.42 -26.86
CA LEU A 43 -11.41 -17.83 -26.48
C LEU A 43 -10.74 -17.18 -27.70
N PRO A 44 -10.04 -16.03 -27.51
CA PRO A 44 -9.33 -15.39 -28.60
C PRO A 44 -8.16 -16.24 -29.10
N THR A 45 -7.92 -16.23 -30.41
CA THR A 45 -6.69 -16.77 -31.02
C THR A 45 -5.50 -15.82 -30.79
N GLN A 46 -4.35 -16.07 -31.44
CA GLN A 46 -3.21 -15.15 -31.38
C GLN A 46 -3.50 -13.80 -32.06
N GLY A 47 -4.34 -13.80 -33.11
CA GLY A 47 -4.76 -12.60 -33.83
C GLY A 47 -3.79 -12.16 -34.92
N CYS A 48 -3.88 -10.86 -35.27
CA CYS A 48 -3.05 -10.17 -36.28
C CYS A 48 -2.23 -9.08 -35.59
N TRP A 49 -1.03 -8.78 -36.11
CA TRP A 49 -0.10 -7.79 -35.54
C TRP A 49 0.82 -7.13 -36.60
N ASP A 50 0.47 -7.25 -37.86
CA ASP A 50 1.31 -6.90 -39.02
C ASP A 50 0.96 -5.57 -39.66
N ARG A 51 -0.02 -4.84 -39.09
CA ARG A 51 -0.47 -3.55 -39.63
C ARG A 51 -0.27 -2.42 -38.64
N THR A 52 0.20 -1.28 -39.17
CA THR A 52 0.33 -0.07 -38.36
C THR A 52 -1.01 0.61 -38.13
N ALA A 53 -1.07 1.42 -37.06
CA ALA A 53 -2.28 2.19 -36.72
C ALA A 53 -2.70 3.11 -37.88
N GLY A 54 -1.76 3.82 -38.50
CA GLY A 54 -2.04 4.68 -39.65
C GLY A 54 -2.64 3.92 -40.82
N LYS A 55 -2.12 2.71 -41.13
CA LYS A 55 -2.68 1.86 -42.19
C LYS A 55 -4.09 1.36 -41.86
N LEU A 56 -4.31 0.97 -40.59
CA LEU A 56 -5.65 0.54 -40.13
C LEU A 56 -6.65 1.69 -40.19
N ILE A 57 -6.30 2.89 -39.72
CA ILE A 57 -7.14 4.09 -39.77
C ILE A 57 -7.47 4.44 -41.22
N GLN A 58 -6.50 4.40 -42.13
CA GLN A 58 -6.73 4.65 -43.54
C GLN A 58 -7.71 3.67 -44.17
N GLN A 59 -7.61 2.36 -43.83
CA GLN A 59 -8.51 1.32 -44.31
C GLN A 59 -9.92 1.46 -43.72
N LEU A 60 -10.02 1.74 -42.41
CA LEU A 60 -11.29 1.97 -41.69
C LEU A 60 -12.03 3.19 -42.26
N ASN A 61 -11.31 4.25 -42.64
CA ASN A 61 -11.93 5.43 -43.27
C ASN A 61 -12.58 5.12 -44.62
N LYS A 62 -12.18 4.04 -45.29
CA LYS A 62 -12.67 3.64 -46.62
C LYS A 62 -13.73 2.52 -46.59
N CYS A 63 -14.05 1.95 -45.42
CA CYS A 63 -14.87 0.74 -45.34
C CYS A 63 -16.38 0.99 -45.19
N ASP A 64 -16.88 2.20 -45.34
CA ASP A 64 -18.29 2.58 -45.20
C ASP A 64 -19.01 1.98 -43.95
N GLY A 65 -18.25 1.81 -42.86
CA GLY A 65 -18.74 1.24 -41.59
C GLY A 65 -18.65 -0.28 -41.48
N ASP A 66 -18.27 -0.99 -42.52
CA ASP A 66 -17.99 -2.44 -42.45
C ASP A 66 -16.56 -2.69 -41.97
N ILE A 67 -16.41 -2.74 -40.64
CA ILE A 67 -15.10 -3.01 -39.98
C ILE A 67 -14.63 -4.48 -40.26
N GLY A 68 -15.54 -5.39 -40.55
CA GLY A 68 -15.24 -6.78 -40.91
C GLY A 68 -14.43 -6.88 -42.23
N ALA A 69 -14.71 -6.01 -43.19
CA ALA A 69 -13.93 -5.92 -44.42
C ALA A 69 -12.46 -5.53 -44.19
N VAL A 70 -12.16 -4.83 -43.10
CA VAL A 70 -10.80 -4.40 -42.76
C VAL A 70 -10.12 -5.38 -41.80
N LEU A 71 -10.79 -5.79 -40.72
CA LEU A 71 -10.19 -6.57 -39.65
C LEU A 71 -10.43 -8.08 -39.78
N GLY A 72 -11.33 -8.47 -40.67
CA GLY A 72 -11.88 -9.81 -40.80
C GLY A 72 -13.15 -9.99 -39.94
N ASP A 73 -13.98 -10.96 -40.33
CA ASP A 73 -15.21 -11.28 -39.64
C ASP A 73 -14.93 -11.73 -38.20
N TYR A 74 -15.83 -11.37 -37.30
CA TYR A 74 -15.76 -11.76 -35.89
C TYR A 74 -17.04 -12.48 -35.45
N ASN A 75 -16.91 -13.34 -34.44
CA ASN A 75 -18.06 -13.99 -33.83
C ASN A 75 -18.85 -12.99 -32.96
N LYS A 76 -20.12 -12.75 -33.30
CA LYS A 76 -20.98 -11.80 -32.57
C LYS A 76 -21.33 -12.21 -31.14
N GLU A 77 -21.15 -13.47 -30.76
CA GLU A 77 -21.30 -13.94 -29.38
C GLU A 77 -20.05 -13.60 -28.55
N ALA A 78 -18.89 -13.66 -29.16
CA ALA A 78 -17.61 -13.47 -28.51
C ALA A 78 -17.15 -12.00 -28.52
N GLY A 79 -17.49 -11.22 -29.54
CA GLY A 79 -16.95 -9.91 -29.85
C GLY A 79 -15.52 -9.98 -30.40
N ALA A 80 -14.77 -8.89 -30.28
CA ALA A 80 -13.39 -8.81 -30.71
C ALA A 80 -12.52 -8.16 -29.63
N TRP A 81 -11.20 -8.30 -29.77
CA TRP A 81 -10.21 -7.79 -28.82
C TRP A 81 -9.12 -7.01 -29.55
N ILE A 82 -8.50 -6.10 -28.81
CA ILE A 82 -7.39 -5.26 -29.28
C ILE A 82 -6.35 -5.13 -28.17
N ARG A 83 -5.07 -5.10 -28.52
CA ARG A 83 -3.99 -4.76 -27.58
C ARG A 83 -3.86 -3.25 -27.49
N PHE A 84 -3.43 -2.79 -26.37
CA PHE A 84 -3.31 -1.35 -26.09
C PHE A 84 -1.87 -0.85 -26.11
N ASN A 85 -0.88 -1.74 -26.19
CA ASN A 85 0.53 -1.39 -26.39
C ASN A 85 1.01 -1.84 -27.79
N PRO A 86 1.94 -1.09 -28.40
CA PRO A 86 2.46 -1.39 -29.72
C PRO A 86 3.32 -2.64 -29.76
N LEU A 87 3.34 -3.29 -30.92
CA LEU A 87 4.08 -4.52 -31.17
C LEU A 87 5.16 -4.32 -32.26
N ASP A 88 6.14 -5.23 -32.28
CA ASP A 88 7.26 -5.23 -33.26
C ASP A 88 6.88 -5.76 -34.65
N GLY A 89 5.63 -6.15 -34.87
CA GLY A 89 5.14 -6.77 -36.11
C GLY A 89 5.57 -8.23 -36.31
N LYS A 90 6.29 -8.86 -35.38
CA LYS A 90 6.79 -10.25 -35.48
C LYS A 90 6.02 -11.22 -34.60
N GLY A 91 5.26 -10.71 -33.64
CA GLY A 91 4.50 -11.55 -32.72
C GLY A 91 3.59 -10.76 -31.80
N CYS A 92 3.01 -11.44 -30.81
CA CYS A 92 2.04 -10.85 -29.89
C CYS A 92 2.30 -11.20 -28.41
N LYS A 93 3.50 -11.68 -28.09
CA LYS A 93 3.94 -11.99 -26.72
C LYS A 93 4.44 -10.72 -26.02
N ASN A 94 4.69 -10.80 -24.71
CA ASN A 94 5.28 -9.67 -23.96
C ASN A 94 6.62 -9.22 -24.55
N SER A 95 7.41 -10.16 -25.10
CA SER A 95 8.69 -9.85 -25.76
C SER A 95 8.57 -9.11 -27.09
N ASN A 96 7.35 -9.05 -27.66
CA ASN A 96 7.08 -8.31 -28.88
C ASN A 96 6.51 -6.91 -28.65
N VAL A 97 6.26 -6.55 -27.40
CA VAL A 97 5.84 -5.19 -27.04
C VAL A 97 7.05 -4.26 -27.14
N THR A 98 6.90 -3.19 -27.93
CA THR A 98 7.99 -2.24 -28.22
C THR A 98 7.99 -1.03 -27.30
N ASP A 99 6.84 -0.71 -26.71
CA ASP A 99 6.71 0.42 -25.79
C ASP A 99 5.67 0.08 -24.71
N PHE A 100 5.98 0.46 -23.47
CA PHE A 100 5.20 0.13 -22.27
C PHE A 100 4.34 1.33 -21.85
N LYS A 101 3.46 1.79 -22.74
CA LYS A 101 2.67 3.01 -22.56
C LYS A 101 1.51 2.83 -21.56
N TYR A 102 0.82 1.67 -21.61
CA TYR A 102 -0.47 1.50 -20.94
C TYR A 102 -0.58 0.18 -20.19
N ALA A 103 -1.46 0.17 -19.17
CA ALA A 103 -1.95 -1.03 -18.48
C ALA A 103 -3.47 -1.12 -18.51
N LEU A 104 -4.01 -2.31 -18.33
CA LEU A 104 -5.44 -2.56 -18.22
C LEU A 104 -5.87 -2.65 -16.75
N VAL A 105 -6.83 -1.83 -16.36
CA VAL A 105 -7.57 -1.95 -15.10
C VAL A 105 -9.00 -2.36 -15.42
N GLU A 106 -9.44 -3.50 -14.91
CA GLU A 106 -10.83 -3.99 -15.03
C GLU A 106 -11.24 -4.75 -13.76
N SER A 107 -12.55 -4.87 -13.55
CA SER A 107 -13.17 -5.71 -12.53
C SER A 107 -14.35 -6.48 -13.12
N ASP A 108 -14.41 -7.79 -12.84
CA ASP A 108 -15.52 -8.65 -13.26
C ASP A 108 -16.56 -8.89 -12.15
N SER A 109 -16.27 -8.47 -10.93
CA SER A 109 -17.05 -8.72 -9.72
C SER A 109 -17.94 -7.56 -9.27
N MET A 110 -17.61 -6.33 -9.70
CA MET A 110 -18.29 -5.10 -9.26
C MET A 110 -19.31 -4.61 -10.30
N PRO A 111 -20.41 -3.95 -9.88
CA PRO A 111 -21.32 -3.24 -10.77
C PRO A 111 -20.60 -2.14 -11.57
N ILE A 112 -20.96 -1.99 -12.86
CA ILE A 112 -20.32 -1.01 -13.78
C ILE A 112 -20.37 0.43 -13.24
N ALA A 113 -21.47 0.82 -12.59
CA ALA A 113 -21.60 2.16 -12.02
C ALA A 113 -20.58 2.42 -10.90
N GLU A 114 -20.34 1.44 -10.05
CA GLU A 114 -19.34 1.49 -8.98
C GLU A 114 -17.91 1.48 -9.55
N GLN A 115 -17.65 0.62 -10.56
CA GLN A 115 -16.35 0.65 -11.26
C GLN A 115 -16.06 2.05 -11.81
N ASN A 116 -17.03 2.66 -12.50
CA ASN A 116 -16.87 3.99 -13.09
C ASN A 116 -16.67 5.08 -12.03
N ALA A 117 -17.37 5.00 -10.90
CA ALA A 117 -17.22 5.95 -9.81
C ALA A 117 -15.80 5.91 -9.22
N VAL A 118 -15.32 4.71 -8.84
CA VAL A 118 -13.98 4.55 -8.24
C VAL A 118 -12.86 4.93 -9.22
N LEU A 119 -12.97 4.54 -10.50
CA LEU A 119 -11.98 4.90 -11.53
C LEU A 119 -11.83 6.42 -11.69
N ARG A 120 -12.93 7.17 -11.59
CA ARG A 120 -12.92 8.65 -11.67
C ARG A 120 -12.48 9.30 -10.37
N GLU A 121 -12.91 8.78 -9.21
CA GLU A 121 -12.53 9.30 -7.90
C GLU A 121 -11.01 9.17 -7.67
N LEU A 122 -10.41 8.10 -8.17
CA LEU A 122 -8.96 7.90 -8.13
C LEU A 122 -8.18 8.77 -9.14
N GLU A 123 -8.84 9.59 -9.94
CA GLU A 123 -8.20 10.47 -10.95
C GLU A 123 -7.18 9.72 -11.83
N LEU A 124 -7.41 8.40 -12.08
CA LEU A 124 -6.49 7.59 -12.87
C LEU A 124 -6.24 8.23 -14.25
N PRO A 125 -5.00 8.23 -14.75
CA PRO A 125 -4.66 8.79 -16.05
C PRO A 125 -5.15 7.88 -17.18
N ILE A 126 -6.47 7.82 -17.39
CA ILE A 126 -7.12 6.90 -18.32
C ILE A 126 -7.10 7.50 -19.72
N ALA A 127 -6.37 6.88 -20.65
CA ALA A 127 -6.36 7.26 -22.05
C ALA A 127 -7.69 6.90 -22.74
N CYS A 128 -8.18 5.66 -22.54
CA CYS A 128 -9.44 5.17 -23.09
C CYS A 128 -10.21 4.35 -22.06
N LEU A 129 -11.49 4.62 -21.90
CA LEU A 129 -12.43 3.83 -21.10
C LEU A 129 -13.40 3.10 -22.03
N VAL A 130 -13.40 1.76 -22.02
CA VAL A 130 -14.18 0.92 -22.95
C VAL A 130 -15.18 0.08 -22.16
N HIS A 131 -16.45 0.11 -22.56
CA HIS A 131 -17.44 -0.85 -22.08
C HIS A 131 -17.26 -2.19 -22.79
N SER A 132 -17.12 -3.27 -22.03
CA SER A 132 -16.77 -4.60 -22.56
C SER A 132 -17.90 -5.31 -23.31
N GLY A 133 -19.07 -4.71 -23.40
CA GLY A 133 -20.29 -5.41 -23.89
C GLY A 133 -20.79 -6.48 -22.91
N GLY A 134 -20.40 -6.41 -21.64
CA GLY A 134 -20.76 -7.35 -20.59
C GLY A 134 -20.75 -6.67 -19.21
N LYS A 135 -19.98 -7.20 -18.28
CA LYS A 135 -20.00 -6.82 -16.85
C LYS A 135 -18.93 -5.80 -16.44
N SER A 136 -17.97 -5.47 -17.33
CA SER A 136 -16.80 -4.69 -16.93
C SER A 136 -16.56 -3.47 -17.79
N LEU A 137 -15.90 -2.49 -17.18
CA LEU A 137 -15.21 -1.39 -17.85
C LEU A 137 -13.73 -1.76 -17.98
N HIS A 138 -13.16 -1.51 -19.16
CA HIS A 138 -11.74 -1.66 -19.45
C HIS A 138 -11.12 -0.26 -19.44
N ALA A 139 -10.45 0.11 -18.38
CA ALA A 139 -9.71 1.36 -18.30
C ALA A 139 -8.27 1.12 -18.79
N ILE A 140 -7.91 1.78 -19.89
CA ILE A 140 -6.57 1.78 -20.43
C ILE A 140 -5.83 2.95 -19.81
N VAL A 141 -5.00 2.65 -18.79
CA VAL A 141 -4.34 3.61 -17.92
C VAL A 141 -2.92 3.86 -18.43
N LYS A 142 -2.51 5.11 -18.53
CA LYS A 142 -1.14 5.50 -18.88
C LYS A 142 -0.16 5.04 -17.79
N ILE A 143 0.88 4.33 -18.19
CA ILE A 143 1.94 3.80 -17.31
C ILE A 143 3.29 4.42 -17.66
N GLU A 144 3.56 4.67 -18.93
CA GLU A 144 4.73 5.40 -19.45
C GLU A 144 6.08 4.87 -18.90
N ALA A 145 6.21 3.55 -18.84
CA ALA A 145 7.39 2.90 -18.29
C ALA A 145 8.49 2.72 -19.36
N ASN A 146 9.74 2.86 -18.96
CA ASN A 146 10.89 2.75 -19.85
C ASN A 146 11.26 1.31 -20.21
N ASP A 147 10.91 0.35 -19.33
CA ASP A 147 11.20 -1.06 -19.52
C ASP A 147 10.17 -1.97 -18.82
N MET A 148 10.30 -3.28 -19.04
CA MET A 148 9.42 -4.30 -18.44
C MET A 148 9.50 -4.34 -16.90
N ARG A 149 10.64 -4.03 -16.32
CA ARG A 149 10.81 -4.04 -14.84
C ARG A 149 10.05 -2.88 -14.21
N GLU A 150 10.21 -1.70 -14.79
CA GLU A 150 9.49 -0.51 -14.36
C GLU A 150 7.98 -0.67 -14.60
N TYR A 151 7.58 -1.20 -15.77
CA TYR A 151 6.19 -1.51 -16.08
C TYR A 151 5.53 -2.35 -14.99
N ARG A 152 6.15 -3.46 -14.60
CA ARG A 152 5.63 -4.34 -13.54
C ARG A 152 5.50 -3.62 -12.21
N LYS A 153 6.49 -2.83 -11.84
CA LYS A 153 6.50 -2.06 -10.59
C LYS A 153 5.36 -1.04 -10.57
N ARG A 154 5.17 -0.30 -11.65
CA ARG A 154 4.10 0.70 -11.79
C ARG A 154 2.71 0.04 -11.80
N VAL A 155 2.54 -1.07 -12.51
CA VAL A 155 1.28 -1.84 -12.52
C VAL A 155 0.94 -2.41 -11.16
N ASP A 156 1.91 -2.97 -10.43
CA ASP A 156 1.71 -3.49 -9.09
C ASP A 156 1.30 -2.38 -8.12
N TYR A 157 1.91 -1.21 -8.21
CA TYR A 157 1.54 -0.02 -7.45
C TYR A 157 0.10 0.41 -7.78
N LEU A 158 -0.23 0.60 -9.06
CA LEU A 158 -1.56 0.96 -9.54
C LEU A 158 -2.64 0.01 -8.99
N TYR A 159 -2.42 -1.29 -9.09
CA TYR A 159 -3.38 -2.30 -8.61
C TYR A 159 -3.55 -2.27 -7.09
N ASN A 160 -2.47 -2.00 -6.35
CA ASN A 160 -2.54 -1.86 -4.90
C ASN A 160 -3.38 -0.64 -4.49
N ILE A 161 -3.20 0.51 -5.17
CA ILE A 161 -4.01 1.71 -4.92
C ILE A 161 -5.48 1.44 -5.27
N CYS A 162 -5.77 0.86 -6.43
CA CYS A 162 -7.13 0.49 -6.81
C CYS A 162 -7.81 -0.40 -5.76
N LYS A 163 -7.13 -1.44 -5.29
CA LYS A 163 -7.65 -2.36 -4.26
C LYS A 163 -7.88 -1.69 -2.90
N LYS A 164 -6.95 -0.85 -2.46
CA LYS A 164 -7.09 -0.09 -1.21
C LYS A 164 -8.33 0.82 -1.22
N ASN A 165 -8.71 1.29 -2.40
CA ASN A 165 -9.86 2.15 -2.61
C ASN A 165 -11.12 1.40 -3.09
N GLY A 166 -11.17 0.09 -2.87
CA GLY A 166 -12.36 -0.73 -3.07
C GLY A 166 -12.61 -1.24 -4.48
N LEU A 167 -11.71 -1.03 -5.44
CA LEU A 167 -11.81 -1.61 -6.78
C LEU A 167 -11.18 -3.02 -6.79
N ASP A 168 -12.01 -4.05 -6.94
CA ASP A 168 -11.54 -5.44 -7.07
C ASP A 168 -10.98 -5.69 -8.48
N VAL A 169 -9.69 -5.43 -8.64
CA VAL A 169 -8.99 -5.51 -9.92
C VAL A 169 -8.60 -6.94 -10.27
N ASP A 170 -8.85 -7.37 -11.52
CA ASP A 170 -8.32 -8.64 -12.04
C ASP A 170 -6.80 -8.55 -12.23
N THR A 171 -6.07 -9.16 -11.29
CA THR A 171 -4.60 -9.18 -11.28
C THR A 171 -3.96 -10.02 -12.38
N GLN A 172 -4.72 -10.76 -13.16
CA GLN A 172 -4.19 -11.51 -14.31
C GLN A 172 -3.84 -10.60 -15.50
N ASN A 173 -4.26 -9.33 -15.46
CA ASN A 173 -4.05 -8.33 -16.51
C ASN A 173 -2.68 -7.62 -16.47
N ARG A 174 -1.72 -8.09 -15.69
CA ARG A 174 -0.38 -7.50 -15.51
C ARG A 174 0.54 -7.50 -16.74
N ASN A 175 0.12 -8.13 -17.82
CA ASN A 175 0.97 -8.31 -18.99
C ASN A 175 0.81 -7.13 -19.97
N PRO A 176 1.88 -6.53 -20.48
CA PRO A 176 1.79 -5.41 -21.42
C PRO A 176 1.21 -5.82 -22.79
N SER A 177 1.28 -7.11 -23.14
CA SER A 177 0.64 -7.66 -24.35
C SER A 177 -0.82 -8.10 -24.12
N ARG A 178 -1.45 -7.71 -23.02
CA ARG A 178 -2.83 -8.11 -22.69
C ARG A 178 -3.83 -7.59 -23.73
N LEU A 179 -4.90 -8.35 -23.91
CA LEU A 179 -6.03 -8.00 -24.77
C LEU A 179 -7.07 -7.24 -23.97
N SER A 180 -7.48 -6.08 -24.47
CA SER A 180 -8.68 -5.36 -24.05
C SER A 180 -9.82 -5.61 -25.04
N ARG A 181 -11.03 -5.19 -24.71
CA ARG A 181 -12.16 -5.26 -25.63
C ARG A 181 -12.06 -4.21 -26.72
N MET A 182 -12.30 -4.59 -27.97
CA MET A 182 -12.26 -3.69 -29.11
C MET A 182 -13.53 -2.84 -29.13
N PRO A 183 -13.47 -1.50 -29.12
CA PRO A 183 -14.65 -0.68 -29.28
C PRO A 183 -15.19 -0.76 -30.72
N GLY A 184 -16.51 -0.66 -30.88
CA GLY A 184 -17.16 -0.67 -32.17
C GLY A 184 -17.65 -2.05 -32.65
N VAL A 185 -17.63 -3.09 -31.82
CA VAL A 185 -18.14 -4.42 -32.18
C VAL A 185 -19.28 -4.84 -31.25
N ILE A 186 -20.02 -5.90 -31.65
CA ILE A 186 -21.12 -6.46 -30.87
C ILE A 186 -20.65 -7.76 -30.18
N ARG A 187 -21.05 -7.93 -28.93
CA ARG A 187 -20.84 -9.15 -28.13
C ARG A 187 -22.17 -9.56 -27.47
N ASN A 188 -22.67 -10.76 -27.72
CA ASN A 188 -23.95 -11.25 -27.17
C ASN A 188 -25.08 -10.22 -27.26
N GLY A 189 -25.24 -9.56 -28.41
CA GLY A 189 -26.26 -8.53 -28.63
C GLY A 189 -25.94 -7.16 -28.00
N HIS A 190 -24.87 -7.01 -27.20
CA HIS A 190 -24.46 -5.77 -26.56
C HIS A 190 -23.26 -5.12 -27.28
N LYS A 191 -23.25 -3.80 -27.35
CA LYS A 191 -22.14 -3.07 -27.98
C LYS A 191 -20.93 -3.01 -27.05
N GLN A 192 -19.73 -3.31 -27.58
CA GLN A 192 -18.46 -2.89 -27.02
C GLN A 192 -18.22 -1.46 -27.51
N PHE A 193 -18.07 -0.49 -26.63
CA PHE A 193 -17.97 0.89 -27.06
C PHE A 193 -17.04 1.71 -26.19
N LEU A 194 -16.47 2.75 -26.78
CA LEU A 194 -15.67 3.75 -26.08
C LEU A 194 -16.62 4.63 -25.24
N VAL A 195 -16.45 4.58 -23.94
CA VAL A 195 -17.27 5.33 -22.97
C VAL A 195 -16.78 6.76 -22.89
N ASP A 196 -15.45 6.92 -22.73
CA ASP A 196 -14.81 8.21 -22.53
C ASP A 196 -13.31 8.12 -22.85
N THR A 197 -12.66 9.27 -22.97
CA THR A 197 -11.23 9.36 -23.28
C THR A 197 -10.56 10.46 -22.48
N ASN A 198 -9.25 10.31 -22.18
CA ASN A 198 -8.45 11.29 -21.47
C ASN A 198 -9.13 11.76 -20.15
N ILE A 199 -9.39 10.80 -19.26
CA ILE A 199 -10.02 11.02 -17.95
C ILE A 199 -8.92 11.10 -16.89
N GLY A 200 -9.17 11.89 -15.84
CA GLY A 200 -8.25 12.02 -14.69
C GLY A 200 -7.01 12.81 -15.04
N LYS A 201 -5.91 12.43 -14.42
CA LYS A 201 -4.62 13.09 -14.62
C LYS A 201 -4.06 12.89 -16.03
N GLU A 202 -3.21 13.80 -16.48
CA GLU A 202 -2.72 13.78 -17.87
C GLU A 202 -1.63 12.72 -18.11
N SER A 203 -0.82 12.41 -17.06
CA SER A 203 0.30 11.46 -17.14
C SER A 203 0.36 10.57 -15.92
N TRP A 204 1.21 9.51 -15.99
CA TRP A 204 1.54 8.68 -14.84
C TRP A 204 2.20 9.50 -13.72
N ASP A 205 3.16 10.34 -14.05
CA ASP A 205 3.94 11.08 -13.04
C ASP A 205 3.05 12.09 -12.30
N GLU A 206 2.17 12.82 -13.00
CA GLU A 206 1.19 13.72 -12.38
C GLU A 206 0.23 12.96 -11.45
N TRP A 207 -0.23 11.78 -11.88
CA TRP A 207 -1.09 10.95 -11.05
C TRP A 207 -0.37 10.41 -9.84
N TYR A 208 0.87 9.96 -10.01
CA TYR A 208 1.69 9.41 -8.92
C TYR A 208 1.95 10.47 -7.85
N GLU A 209 2.36 11.68 -8.24
CA GLU A 209 2.55 12.79 -7.31
C GLU A 209 1.26 13.16 -6.58
N TRP A 210 0.15 13.21 -7.29
CA TRP A 210 -1.16 13.53 -6.71
C TRP A 210 -1.62 12.48 -5.70
N ILE A 211 -1.53 11.18 -6.03
CA ILE A 211 -1.98 10.10 -5.14
C ILE A 211 -1.09 9.96 -3.91
N GLU A 212 0.23 10.19 -4.05
CA GLU A 212 1.15 10.23 -2.92
C GLU A 212 0.85 11.44 -2.02
N SER A 213 0.56 12.61 -2.58
CA SER A 213 0.21 13.80 -1.79
C SER A 213 -1.07 13.65 -0.98
N ILE A 214 -2.07 12.90 -1.48
CA ILE A 214 -3.31 12.61 -0.74
C ILE A 214 -3.06 11.61 0.39
N ASN A 215 -2.15 10.67 0.18
CA ASN A 215 -1.82 9.62 1.15
C ASN A 215 -0.67 10.03 2.09
N ASP A 216 -0.12 11.23 1.93
CA ASP A 216 0.94 11.74 2.79
C ASP A 216 0.35 12.24 4.11
N ASP A 217 0.54 11.45 5.15
CA ASP A 217 0.16 11.74 6.54
C ASP A 217 1.35 12.18 7.39
N LEU A 218 2.50 12.44 6.75
CA LEU A 218 3.69 12.91 7.44
C LEU A 218 3.56 14.40 7.81
N PRO A 219 4.09 14.80 8.96
CA PRO A 219 4.11 16.22 9.34
C PRO A 219 5.00 17.03 8.40
N GLU A 220 4.59 18.26 8.12
CA GLU A 220 5.40 19.20 7.33
C GLU A 220 6.75 19.48 7.98
N PRO A 221 7.82 19.67 7.19
CA PRO A 221 9.11 20.09 7.71
C PRO A 221 9.03 21.48 8.38
N GLU A 222 9.55 21.58 9.60
CA GLU A 222 9.60 22.85 10.31
C GLU A 222 10.88 23.64 10.00
N SER A 223 10.74 24.94 9.79
CA SER A 223 11.89 25.82 9.60
C SER A 223 12.53 26.16 10.94
N LEU A 224 13.81 25.81 11.12
CA LEU A 224 14.54 26.12 12.35
C LEU A 224 14.59 27.65 12.66
N VAL A 225 14.60 28.49 11.64
CA VAL A 225 14.60 29.95 11.81
C VAL A 225 13.30 30.43 12.44
N GLU A 226 12.18 29.80 12.12
CA GLU A 226 10.88 30.14 12.69
C GLU A 226 10.75 29.67 14.13
N CYS A 227 11.30 28.49 14.43
CA CYS A 227 11.25 27.89 15.76
C CYS A 227 12.30 28.47 16.72
N TRP A 228 13.38 29.14 16.24
CA TRP A 228 14.56 29.49 17.00
C TRP A 228 14.26 30.33 18.26
N ASN A 229 13.37 31.26 18.15
CA ASN A 229 13.00 32.15 19.25
C ASN A 229 11.82 31.65 20.10
N ASN A 230 11.24 30.53 19.74
CA ASN A 230 10.07 29.94 20.41
C ASN A 230 10.16 28.40 20.41
N LEU A 231 11.25 27.87 20.93
CA LEU A 231 11.45 26.43 21.01
C LEU A 231 10.40 25.75 21.89
N PRO A 232 9.88 24.61 21.48
CA PRO A 232 8.97 23.80 22.29
C PRO A 232 9.62 23.42 23.63
N GLN A 233 8.80 23.35 24.66
CA GLN A 233 9.27 22.93 25.98
C GLN A 233 9.67 21.44 25.94
N LEU A 234 10.86 21.14 26.47
CA LEU A 234 11.32 19.76 26.59
C LEU A 234 10.46 18.97 27.59
N ALA A 235 10.23 17.70 27.30
CA ALA A 235 9.55 16.80 28.23
C ALA A 235 10.25 16.77 29.60
N PRO A 236 9.51 16.59 30.71
CA PRO A 236 10.10 16.53 32.05
C PRO A 236 11.16 15.43 32.18
N PRO A 237 12.22 15.60 32.97
CA PRO A 237 13.16 14.52 33.22
C PRO A 237 12.50 13.39 34.01
N LEU A 238 12.70 12.15 33.55
CA LEU A 238 12.37 10.93 34.28
C LEU A 238 13.55 10.51 35.19
N ILE A 239 14.74 10.54 34.62
CA ILE A 239 16.03 10.36 35.30
C ILE A 239 16.86 11.59 34.94
N GLU A 240 17.21 12.41 35.92
CA GLU A 240 17.84 13.70 35.67
C GLU A 240 19.18 13.55 34.96
N GLY A 241 19.33 14.26 33.84
CA GLY A 241 20.50 14.19 32.98
C GLY A 241 20.64 12.92 32.12
N ILE A 242 19.72 11.95 32.22
CA ILE A 242 19.82 10.68 31.53
C ILE A 242 18.62 10.45 30.60
N LEU A 243 17.39 10.54 31.12
CA LEU A 243 16.18 10.14 30.38
C LEU A 243 15.03 11.11 30.69
N ARG A 244 14.31 11.51 29.63
CA ARG A 244 13.07 12.30 29.78
C ARG A 244 11.84 11.39 29.61
N GLN A 245 10.70 11.84 30.10
CA GLN A 245 9.42 11.20 29.83
C GLN A 245 9.15 11.19 28.32
N GLY A 246 8.45 10.18 27.82
CA GLY A 246 8.24 9.97 26.38
C GLY A 246 9.47 9.47 25.60
N HIS A 247 10.60 9.26 26.26
CA HIS A 247 11.81 8.71 25.64
C HIS A 247 12.07 7.26 26.06
N LYS A 248 12.95 6.58 25.34
CA LYS A 248 13.30 5.17 25.55
C LYS A 248 14.77 5.01 25.93
N MET A 249 15.05 4.03 26.79
CA MET A 249 16.39 3.62 27.18
C MET A 249 16.51 2.10 27.12
N LEU A 250 17.64 1.60 26.62
CA LEU A 250 17.98 0.18 26.60
C LEU A 250 19.06 -0.12 27.62
N VAL A 251 18.79 -1.08 28.52
CA VAL A 251 19.81 -1.61 29.45
C VAL A 251 20.36 -2.90 28.87
N ALA A 252 21.59 -2.87 28.36
CA ALA A 252 22.28 -4.00 27.76
C ALA A 252 23.40 -4.53 28.65
N GLY A 253 23.71 -5.81 28.51
CA GLY A 253 24.81 -6.46 29.24
C GLY A 253 24.75 -7.98 29.11
N PRO A 254 25.84 -8.69 29.46
CA PRO A 254 25.88 -10.16 29.36
C PRO A 254 24.85 -10.85 30.26
N SER A 255 24.63 -12.14 30.00
CA SER A 255 23.76 -12.94 30.87
C SER A 255 24.27 -12.92 32.32
N LYS A 256 23.34 -12.90 33.27
CA LYS A 256 23.64 -12.86 34.73
C LYS A 256 24.35 -11.58 35.24
N ALA A 257 24.43 -10.51 34.44
CA ALA A 257 25.03 -9.23 34.86
C ALA A 257 24.12 -8.39 35.79
N GLY A 258 23.00 -8.92 36.25
CA GLY A 258 22.12 -8.20 37.19
C GLY A 258 21.08 -7.26 36.55
N LYS A 259 20.90 -7.27 35.23
CA LYS A 259 20.00 -6.34 34.50
C LYS A 259 18.60 -6.23 35.13
N SER A 260 17.97 -7.36 35.43
CA SER A 260 16.61 -7.36 36.06
C SER A 260 16.60 -6.73 37.45
N PHE A 261 17.67 -6.91 38.25
CA PHE A 261 17.81 -6.24 39.52
C PHE A 261 17.93 -4.72 39.37
N THR A 262 18.78 -4.28 38.41
CA THR A 262 18.96 -2.86 38.07
C THR A 262 17.66 -2.21 37.57
N LEU A 263 16.83 -2.94 36.80
CA LEU A 263 15.53 -2.45 36.32
C LEU A 263 14.48 -2.38 37.46
N ILE A 264 14.50 -3.33 38.37
CA ILE A 264 13.65 -3.31 39.57
C ILE A 264 14.06 -2.14 40.49
N GLU A 265 15.36 -1.93 40.70
CA GLU A 265 15.91 -0.76 41.44
C GLU A 265 15.42 0.53 40.82
N LEU A 266 15.47 0.67 39.48
CA LEU A 266 14.93 1.83 38.77
C LEU A 266 13.45 2.04 39.02
N CYS A 267 12.62 0.98 38.93
CA CYS A 267 11.19 1.08 39.23
C CYS A 267 10.94 1.57 40.68
N ILE A 268 11.71 1.05 41.65
CA ILE A 268 11.62 1.47 43.04
C ILE A 268 12.06 2.95 43.20
N ALA A 269 13.15 3.33 42.56
CA ALA A 269 13.64 4.70 42.62
C ALA A 269 12.62 5.71 42.07
N ILE A 270 11.97 5.39 40.94
CA ILE A 270 10.92 6.23 40.38
C ILE A 270 9.68 6.24 41.28
N ALA A 271 9.22 5.07 41.75
CA ALA A 271 8.04 4.99 42.61
C ALA A 271 8.19 5.82 43.91
N GLU A 272 9.38 5.78 44.50
CA GLU A 272 9.67 6.42 45.78
C GLU A 272 10.29 7.85 45.63
N GLY A 273 10.53 8.32 44.38
CA GLY A 273 11.16 9.61 44.12
C GLY A 273 12.61 9.69 44.65
N LYS A 274 13.36 8.60 44.53
CA LYS A 274 14.72 8.44 45.02
C LYS A 274 15.75 8.49 43.88
N LYS A 275 17.02 8.43 44.23
CA LYS A 275 18.07 8.26 43.25
C LYS A 275 18.15 6.83 42.76
N TRP A 276 18.30 6.66 41.45
CA TRP A 276 18.78 5.44 40.87
C TRP A 276 20.28 5.59 40.55
N LEU A 277 21.08 4.74 41.14
CA LEU A 277 22.54 4.96 41.19
C LEU A 277 22.86 6.37 41.72
N ASN A 278 23.35 7.27 40.89
CA ASN A 278 23.70 8.65 41.30
C ASN A 278 22.72 9.72 40.82
N TRP A 279 21.69 9.34 40.02
CA TRP A 279 20.80 10.29 39.37
C TRP A 279 19.42 10.35 40.04
N GLN A 280 18.93 11.55 40.24
CA GLN A 280 17.60 11.76 40.82
C GLN A 280 16.53 11.29 39.82
N CYS A 281 15.55 10.52 40.28
CA CYS A 281 14.37 10.13 39.51
C CYS A 281 13.16 11.00 39.86
N ALA A 282 12.31 11.26 38.85
CA ALA A 282 10.97 11.77 39.07
C ALA A 282 10.17 10.77 39.89
N GLN A 283 9.22 11.24 40.71
CA GLN A 283 8.33 10.37 41.46
C GLN A 283 7.05 10.14 40.65
N GLY A 284 6.67 8.89 40.47
CA GLY A 284 5.41 8.55 39.79
C GLY A 284 5.19 7.05 39.65
N LYS A 285 4.14 6.69 38.88
CA LYS A 285 3.78 5.29 38.66
C LYS A 285 4.66 4.62 37.62
N THR A 286 5.01 3.38 37.89
CA THR A 286 5.77 2.51 36.99
C THR A 286 4.99 1.23 36.70
N LEU A 287 5.12 0.74 35.45
CA LEU A 287 4.64 -0.59 35.05
C LEU A 287 5.84 -1.48 34.73
N TYR A 288 6.01 -2.57 35.49
CA TYR A 288 7.02 -3.57 35.20
C TYR A 288 6.39 -4.78 34.49
N VAL A 289 6.74 -4.98 33.23
CA VAL A 289 6.30 -6.10 32.40
C VAL A 289 7.29 -7.26 32.54
N ASN A 290 6.93 -8.24 33.35
CA ASN A 290 7.75 -9.41 33.62
C ASN A 290 7.43 -10.53 32.62
N LEU A 291 8.39 -10.90 31.77
CA LEU A 291 8.24 -11.91 30.73
C LEU A 291 8.97 -13.22 31.04
N GLU A 292 9.83 -13.25 32.07
CA GLU A 292 10.70 -14.38 32.34
C GLU A 292 10.44 -15.07 33.69
N LEU A 293 10.31 -14.29 34.76
CA LEU A 293 10.15 -14.86 36.10
C LEU A 293 8.71 -15.31 36.35
N ASP A 294 8.57 -16.39 37.14
CA ASP A 294 7.27 -16.70 37.73
C ASP A 294 6.83 -15.59 38.70
N ARG A 295 5.52 -15.51 38.92
CA ARG A 295 4.95 -14.44 39.75
C ARG A 295 5.52 -14.38 41.17
N PRO A 296 5.64 -15.49 41.93
CA PRO A 296 6.22 -15.45 43.26
C PRO A 296 7.65 -14.93 43.25
N SER A 297 8.52 -15.47 42.38
CA SER A 297 9.91 -15.06 42.28
C SER A 297 10.06 -13.58 41.93
N CYS A 298 9.22 -13.06 41.03
CA CYS A 298 9.26 -11.64 40.69
C CYS A 298 8.89 -10.76 41.89
N LEU A 299 7.83 -11.09 42.62
CA LEU A 299 7.39 -10.32 43.78
C LEU A 299 8.41 -10.35 44.94
N HIS A 300 9.01 -11.53 45.19
CA HIS A 300 10.07 -11.66 46.19
C HIS A 300 11.27 -10.82 45.82
N ARG A 301 11.67 -10.80 44.56
CA ARG A 301 12.81 -10.02 44.08
C ARG A 301 12.58 -8.49 44.31
N PHE A 302 11.39 -7.97 44.09
CA PHE A 302 11.06 -6.58 44.45
C PHE A 302 11.27 -6.33 45.94
N LYS A 303 10.79 -7.22 46.80
CA LYS A 303 10.98 -7.11 48.26
C LYS A 303 12.45 -7.16 48.66
N ASP A 304 13.20 -8.06 48.06
CA ASP A 304 14.64 -8.22 48.32
C ASP A 304 15.41 -6.96 47.94
N VAL A 305 15.09 -6.36 46.79
CA VAL A 305 15.72 -5.11 46.34
C VAL A 305 15.35 -3.94 47.27
N TYR A 306 14.09 -3.79 47.70
CA TYR A 306 13.72 -2.80 48.71
C TYR A 306 14.56 -2.95 50.01
N ASN A 307 14.70 -4.17 50.47
CA ASN A 307 15.47 -4.48 51.69
C ASN A 307 16.96 -4.18 51.48
N ALA A 308 17.55 -4.55 50.37
CA ALA A 308 18.95 -4.32 50.04
C ALA A 308 19.28 -2.84 49.92
N LEU A 309 18.34 -2.05 49.37
CA LEU A 309 18.49 -0.60 49.27
C LEU A 309 18.23 0.15 50.61
N GLY A 310 17.68 -0.53 51.60
CA GLY A 310 17.28 0.10 52.86
C GLY A 310 16.17 1.15 52.69
N ILE A 311 15.39 1.06 51.64
CA ILE A 311 14.32 2.00 51.33
C ILE A 311 13.05 1.51 51.99
N LYS A 312 12.40 2.38 52.78
CA LYS A 312 11.06 2.11 53.34
C LYS A 312 10.02 2.19 52.21
N PRO A 313 9.18 1.15 52.01
CA PRO A 313 8.20 1.14 50.95
C PRO A 313 7.00 2.02 51.27
N ASN A 314 7.06 3.30 50.95
CA ASN A 314 6.00 4.26 51.24
C ASN A 314 5.01 4.40 50.07
N ASN A 315 5.42 4.12 48.84
CA ASN A 315 4.66 4.36 47.63
C ASN A 315 4.48 3.09 46.79
N LEU A 316 4.19 1.96 47.40
CA LEU A 316 3.95 0.67 46.71
C LEU A 316 2.82 0.74 45.68
N SER A 317 1.85 1.64 45.82
CA SER A 317 0.78 1.91 44.87
C SER A 317 1.29 2.48 43.54
N ASN A 318 2.53 2.96 43.52
CA ASN A 318 3.18 3.46 42.32
C ASN A 318 3.88 2.36 41.51
N ILE A 319 3.81 1.10 41.92
CA ILE A 319 4.41 -0.03 41.18
C ILE A 319 3.34 -1.02 40.81
N ASP A 320 3.06 -1.12 39.52
CA ASP A 320 2.25 -2.22 38.97
C ASP A 320 3.15 -3.26 38.28
N ILE A 321 2.89 -4.54 38.51
CA ILE A 321 3.65 -5.63 37.90
C ILE A 321 2.71 -6.46 36.99
N TRP A 322 3.06 -6.56 35.72
CA TRP A 322 2.33 -7.37 34.76
C TRP A 322 3.09 -8.66 34.46
N ASN A 323 2.67 -9.77 35.09
CA ASN A 323 3.32 -11.07 34.94
C ASN A 323 2.82 -11.77 33.68
N LEU A 324 3.68 -11.88 32.66
CA LEU A 324 3.41 -12.47 31.36
C LEU A 324 4.28 -13.69 31.03
N ARG A 325 4.95 -14.28 32.01
CA ARG A 325 5.70 -15.54 31.78
C ARG A 325 4.77 -16.60 31.16
N GLY A 326 5.22 -17.22 30.06
CA GLY A 326 4.45 -18.21 29.33
C GLY A 326 3.28 -17.63 28.48
N LYS A 327 3.12 -16.29 28.46
CA LYS A 327 2.12 -15.56 27.66
C LYS A 327 2.77 -14.50 26.78
N SER A 328 4.08 -14.62 26.52
CA SER A 328 4.80 -13.70 25.65
C SER A 328 4.23 -13.75 24.23
N ILE A 329 3.99 -12.57 23.68
CA ILE A 329 3.54 -12.38 22.30
C ILE A 329 4.45 -11.37 21.61
N PRO A 330 4.52 -11.38 20.27
CA PRO A 330 5.29 -10.41 19.50
C PRO A 330 4.99 -8.97 19.90
N MET A 331 5.99 -8.08 19.79
CA MET A 331 5.88 -6.68 20.21
C MET A 331 4.79 -5.92 19.46
N ASP A 332 4.60 -6.19 18.17
CA ASP A 332 3.52 -5.63 17.34
C ASP A 332 2.11 -5.93 17.90
N LYS A 333 1.94 -7.11 18.55
CA LYS A 333 0.69 -7.52 19.22
C LYS A 333 0.64 -7.11 20.68
N LEU A 334 1.80 -6.95 21.33
CA LEU A 334 1.86 -6.53 22.73
C LEU A 334 1.64 -5.02 22.89
N ALA A 335 2.24 -4.21 22.02
CA ALA A 335 2.19 -2.76 22.09
C ALA A 335 0.76 -2.19 22.14
N PRO A 336 -0.19 -2.55 21.28
CA PRO A 336 -1.57 -2.06 21.37
C PRO A 336 -2.27 -2.45 22.67
N LYS A 337 -1.96 -3.64 23.22
CA LYS A 337 -2.53 -4.10 24.48
C LYS A 337 -1.94 -3.39 25.69
N LEU A 338 -0.64 -3.06 25.61
CA LEU A 338 0.07 -2.28 26.61
C LEU A 338 -0.48 -0.85 26.64
N ILE A 339 -0.52 -0.17 25.50
CA ILE A 339 -1.06 1.19 25.35
C ILE A 339 -2.48 1.27 25.95
N ARG A 340 -3.39 0.39 25.51
CA ARG A 340 -4.78 0.39 26.00
C ARG A 340 -4.91 0.20 27.52
N ARG A 341 -3.97 -0.49 28.16
CA ARG A 341 -3.98 -0.67 29.62
C ARG A 341 -3.29 0.46 30.33
N ALA A 342 -2.16 0.91 29.78
CA ALA A 342 -1.33 1.95 30.39
C ALA A 342 -2.01 3.31 30.33
N SER A 343 -2.67 3.66 29.22
CA SER A 343 -3.41 4.93 29.08
C SER A 343 -4.54 5.17 30.12
N LYS A 344 -4.90 4.15 30.90
CA LYS A 344 -5.87 4.26 31.98
C LYS A 344 -5.25 4.59 33.35
N LYS A 345 -3.93 4.69 33.43
CA LYS A 345 -3.21 4.73 34.71
C LYS A 345 -1.94 5.56 34.57
N ASP A 346 -1.90 6.77 34.58
CA ASP A 346 -0.81 7.76 34.58
C ASP A 346 0.61 7.21 34.89
N TYR A 347 1.05 6.18 34.12
CA TYR A 347 2.41 5.66 34.24
C TYR A 347 3.40 6.65 33.60
N ILE A 348 4.46 7.01 34.35
CA ILE A 348 5.56 7.81 33.85
C ILE A 348 6.74 6.97 33.37
N ALA A 349 6.70 5.65 33.60
CA ALA A 349 7.67 4.69 33.08
C ALA A 349 7.06 3.31 32.88
N VAL A 350 7.48 2.65 31.79
CA VAL A 350 7.16 1.26 31.48
C VAL A 350 8.47 0.50 31.29
N VAL A 351 8.67 -0.57 32.05
CA VAL A 351 9.84 -1.44 31.94
C VAL A 351 9.44 -2.77 31.37
N ILE A 352 10.15 -3.25 30.35
CA ILE A 352 9.92 -4.55 29.72
C ILE A 352 11.15 -5.44 29.93
N ASP A 353 10.99 -6.53 30.67
CA ASP A 353 12.10 -7.40 31.07
C ASP A 353 11.78 -8.90 30.88
N PRO A 354 12.54 -9.57 29.99
CA PRO A 354 13.53 -9.08 29.08
C PRO A 354 12.96 -8.83 27.66
N ILE A 355 13.59 -7.93 26.93
CA ILE A 355 13.16 -7.53 25.60
C ILE A 355 13.18 -8.67 24.55
N TYR A 356 14.14 -9.61 24.64
CA TYR A 356 14.26 -10.70 23.67
C TYR A 356 13.03 -11.63 23.61
N LYS A 357 12.20 -11.65 24.64
CA LYS A 357 10.97 -12.44 24.67
C LYS A 357 9.85 -11.92 23.76
N VAL A 358 9.98 -10.70 23.29
CA VAL A 358 9.00 -10.03 22.41
C VAL A 358 9.54 -9.71 21.04
N ILE A 359 10.83 -9.99 20.78
CA ILE A 359 11.44 -9.92 19.45
C ILE A 359 10.88 -11.07 18.60
N THR A 360 10.54 -10.78 17.37
CA THR A 360 10.15 -11.77 16.35
C THR A 360 10.94 -11.52 15.08
N GLY A 361 11.40 -12.63 14.48
CA GLY A 361 12.18 -12.59 13.26
C GLY A 361 13.69 -12.69 13.51
N ASP A 362 14.46 -12.36 12.48
CA ASP A 362 15.91 -12.39 12.50
C ASP A 362 16.47 -11.08 13.09
N GLU A 363 17.15 -11.18 14.23
CA GLU A 363 17.82 -10.04 14.88
C GLU A 363 18.91 -9.39 13.99
N ASN A 364 19.39 -10.11 12.97
CA ASN A 364 20.37 -9.60 12.02
C ASN A 364 19.71 -8.88 10.81
N SER A 365 18.38 -8.91 10.71
CA SER A 365 17.65 -8.17 9.67
C SER A 365 17.41 -6.74 10.10
N ALA A 366 18.03 -5.79 9.40
CA ALA A 366 17.89 -4.36 9.69
C ALA A 366 16.42 -3.90 9.61
N ASP A 367 15.66 -4.35 8.62
CA ASP A 367 14.25 -3.99 8.44
C ASP A 367 13.36 -4.50 9.58
N GLN A 368 13.60 -5.73 10.03
CA GLN A 368 12.84 -6.33 11.13
C GLN A 368 13.15 -5.63 12.45
N MET A 369 14.42 -5.27 12.68
CA MET A 369 14.83 -4.52 13.86
C MET A 369 14.30 -3.07 13.84
N ALA A 370 14.27 -2.41 12.68
CA ALA A 370 13.65 -1.10 12.54
C ALA A 370 12.16 -1.15 12.90
N ASN A 371 11.41 -2.09 12.34
CA ASN A 371 9.99 -2.28 12.66
C ASN A 371 9.75 -2.60 14.13
N PHE A 372 10.63 -3.40 14.74
CA PHE A 372 10.59 -3.69 16.17
C PHE A 372 10.81 -2.43 17.01
N CYS A 373 11.82 -1.62 16.69
CA CYS A 373 12.10 -0.36 17.38
C CYS A 373 10.95 0.65 17.26
N ASN A 374 10.30 0.73 16.09
CA ASN A 374 9.16 1.62 15.86
C ASN A 374 7.96 1.31 16.79
N GLN A 375 7.81 0.06 17.27
CA GLN A 375 6.76 -0.26 18.25
C GLN A 375 6.99 0.46 19.60
N PHE A 376 8.23 0.68 19.98
CA PHE A 376 8.55 1.43 21.21
C PHE A 376 8.32 2.94 21.02
N ASP A 377 8.65 3.49 19.83
CA ASP A 377 8.35 4.89 19.53
C ASP A 377 6.84 5.13 19.57
N LYS A 378 6.05 4.21 19.04
CA LYS A 378 4.59 4.25 19.14
C LYS A 378 4.11 4.24 20.59
N ILE A 379 4.67 3.38 21.45
CA ILE A 379 4.33 3.34 22.87
C ILE A 379 4.68 4.69 23.54
N CYS A 380 5.88 5.23 23.28
CA CYS A 380 6.31 6.50 23.83
C CYS A 380 5.40 7.65 23.39
N ASN A 381 5.02 7.72 22.13
CA ASN A 381 4.16 8.77 21.59
C ASN A 381 2.72 8.70 22.14
N GLU A 382 2.19 7.51 22.34
CA GLU A 382 0.81 7.29 22.79
C GLU A 382 0.64 7.42 24.31
N LEU A 383 1.71 7.24 25.09
CA LEU A 383 1.64 7.27 26.55
C LEU A 383 2.26 8.55 27.15
N GLY A 384 2.98 9.34 26.36
CA GLY A 384 3.61 10.61 26.77
C GLY A 384 4.98 10.40 27.39
#